data_8c74ecd620f194c769a3e7b2d9cf888c
#
_entry.id   8c74ecd620f194c769a3e7b2d9cf888c
#
_cell.length_a   1.000
_cell.length_b   1.000
_cell.length_c   1.000
_cell.angle_alpha   90.00
_cell.angle_beta   90.00
_cell.angle_gamma   90.00
#
_symmetry.space_group_name_H-M   'P 1'
#
loop_
_entity.id
_entity.type
_entity.pdbx_description
1 polymer ?
#
loop_
_entity_poly.entity_id
_entity_poly.type
_entity_poly.pdbx_seq_one_letter_code
_entity_poly.pdbx_strand_id
1 'polypeptide(L)'
;MYKRQIHSLSPIFLPGELNAQELDFDAYLAGSDQIWTSCEPEKLLDFAPAGKRIAYAASAAWGKQPPEWLALAQREFPKFSAISVREKHGVEICRKAGAEKVEVVLDPTLLLDRREYSRLTEGRPPYFSEPCVLGYFLNTGQLSRLPWKQVKEAGKKMRAPLRVIPLQGAECCIPEKYSISPDPYEFLQAFQEALCIITNSFHGTVFALIMRKPFITILQKGETAVQNTRIFSLLESLGLEDRIYHPEKGSMAEQLDRPINWTAVERNWEALRIHSMEFLKNAIQQCTSATRHG
;
A
#
# COMPACT_ATOMS: atom_id res chain seq x y z
N MET A 1 -16.16 11.48 3.40
CA MET A 1 -17.40 11.13 4.12
C MET A 1 -17.25 9.83 4.92
N TYR A 2 -16.76 8.73 4.35
CA TYR A 2 -16.63 7.43 5.03
C TYR A 2 -15.70 7.40 6.25
N LYS A 3 -14.59 8.12 6.24
CA LYS A 3 -13.66 8.15 7.38
C LYS A 3 -14.33 8.60 8.68
N ARG A 4 -15.25 9.57 8.61
CA ARG A 4 -15.97 10.09 9.79
C ARG A 4 -16.99 9.11 10.38
N GLN A 5 -17.42 8.13 9.60
CA GLN A 5 -18.41 7.14 10.05
C GLN A 5 -17.77 5.96 10.80
N ILE A 6 -16.48 5.70 10.58
CA ILE A 6 -15.78 4.52 11.10
C ILE A 6 -14.80 4.88 12.22
N HIS A 7 -14.24 6.09 12.20
CA HIS A 7 -13.21 6.52 13.15
C HIS A 7 -13.58 7.84 13.81
N SER A 8 -13.25 7.96 15.08
CA SER A 8 -13.18 9.27 15.74
C SER A 8 -12.04 10.08 15.10
N LEU A 9 -12.36 11.28 14.65
CA LEU A 9 -11.37 12.19 14.08
C LEU A 9 -11.09 13.29 15.07
N SER A 10 -9.82 13.70 15.16
CA SER A 10 -9.44 14.92 15.86
C SER A 10 -10.09 16.16 15.19
N PRO A 11 -10.10 17.31 15.86
CA PRO A 11 -10.34 18.58 15.20
C PRO A 11 -9.40 18.77 14.00
N ILE A 12 -9.75 19.68 13.10
CA ILE A 12 -8.87 20.06 11.98
C ILE A 12 -7.86 21.06 12.55
N PHE A 13 -6.58 20.76 12.37
CA PHE A 13 -5.47 21.64 12.72
C PHE A 13 -4.85 22.19 11.44
N LEU A 14 -4.43 23.44 11.45
CA LEU A 14 -3.55 24.00 10.43
C LEU A 14 -2.10 23.55 10.66
N PRO A 15 -1.24 23.62 9.62
CA PRO A 15 0.18 23.31 9.79
C PRO A 15 0.80 24.09 10.97
N GLY A 16 1.46 23.38 11.88
CA GLY A 16 2.07 23.97 13.09
C GLY A 16 1.13 24.19 14.29
N GLU A 17 -0.17 23.96 14.15
CA GLU A 17 -1.12 24.08 15.27
C GLU A 17 -1.27 22.77 16.07
N LEU A 18 -0.82 21.64 15.52
CA LEU A 18 -0.96 20.35 16.17
C LEU A 18 -0.10 20.30 17.45
N ASN A 19 -0.74 20.16 18.60
CA ASN A 19 -0.09 20.17 19.91
C ASN A 19 -0.44 18.90 20.69
N ALA A 20 0.57 18.21 21.21
CA ALA A 20 0.39 17.00 22.00
C ALA A 20 -0.37 17.22 23.31
N GLN A 21 -0.36 18.44 23.85
CA GLN A 21 -1.10 18.75 25.09
C GLN A 21 -2.62 18.66 24.90
N GLU A 22 -3.11 18.83 23.66
CA GLU A 22 -4.52 18.67 23.32
C GLU A 22 -4.88 17.23 22.95
N LEU A 23 -3.87 16.37 22.73
CA LEU A 23 -3.99 14.99 22.29
C LEU A 23 -3.18 14.10 23.23
N ASP A 24 -3.71 13.81 24.42
CA ASP A 24 -3.04 12.94 25.39
C ASP A 24 -3.31 11.47 25.07
N PHE A 25 -2.41 10.89 24.26
CA PHE A 25 -2.43 9.47 23.91
C PHE A 25 -1.22 8.74 24.50
N ASP A 26 -1.38 7.44 24.74
CA ASP A 26 -0.30 6.55 25.16
C ASP A 26 0.76 6.37 24.08
N ALA A 27 0.35 6.40 22.81
CA ALA A 27 1.24 6.29 21.65
C ALA A 27 0.70 7.07 20.45
N TYR A 28 1.60 7.56 19.61
CA TYR A 28 1.31 8.24 18.34
C TYR A 28 1.92 7.43 17.23
N LEU A 29 1.12 7.07 16.23
CA LEU A 29 1.52 6.21 15.15
C LEU A 29 1.52 6.95 13.80
N ALA A 30 2.72 7.13 13.22
CA ALA A 30 2.84 7.49 11.83
C ALA A 30 2.59 6.22 10.99
N GLY A 31 1.43 6.16 10.35
CA GLY A 31 0.96 4.99 9.63
C GLY A 31 1.66 4.78 8.29
N SER A 32 1.22 3.77 7.60
CA SER A 32 1.71 3.34 6.30
C SER A 32 1.39 4.34 5.17
N ASP A 33 1.68 3.93 3.93
CA ASP A 33 1.64 4.68 2.70
C ASP A 33 2.80 5.68 2.55
N GLN A 34 2.74 6.54 1.57
CA GLN A 34 3.79 7.48 1.17
C GLN A 34 3.83 8.71 2.08
N ILE A 35 3.77 8.52 3.40
CA ILE A 35 3.70 9.64 4.36
C ILE A 35 5.01 10.44 4.40
N TRP A 36 6.14 9.82 4.06
CA TRP A 36 7.44 10.48 4.06
C TRP A 36 7.87 10.99 2.67
N THR A 37 6.91 11.35 1.83
CA THR A 37 7.16 11.96 0.50
C THR A 37 7.05 13.48 0.48
N SER A 38 6.99 14.12 1.65
CA SER A 38 6.97 15.56 1.83
C SER A 38 7.74 15.94 3.10
N CYS A 39 8.15 17.22 3.19
CA CYS A 39 8.92 17.74 4.31
C CYS A 39 8.02 18.32 5.43
N GLU A 40 6.84 17.74 5.62
CA GLU A 40 5.90 18.17 6.66
C GLU A 40 6.30 17.54 8.00
N PRO A 41 6.63 18.35 9.03
CA PRO A 41 7.07 17.85 10.34
C PRO A 41 6.07 16.95 11.03
N GLU A 42 4.77 17.22 10.85
CA GLU A 42 3.67 16.45 11.43
C GLU A 42 3.66 14.99 10.96
N LYS A 43 4.18 14.72 9.75
CA LYS A 43 4.34 13.35 9.23
C LYS A 43 5.47 12.56 9.92
N LEU A 44 6.31 13.26 10.65
CA LEU A 44 7.33 12.72 11.55
C LEU A 44 6.93 12.84 13.03
N LEU A 45 5.64 13.11 13.29
CA LEU A 45 5.08 13.23 14.63
C LEU A 45 5.83 14.23 15.51
N ASP A 46 6.35 15.33 14.96
CA ASP A 46 7.18 16.30 15.68
C ASP A 46 6.46 16.93 16.89
N PHE A 47 5.12 17.02 16.82
CA PHE A 47 4.24 17.47 17.88
C PHE A 47 4.12 16.49 19.06
N ALA A 48 4.41 15.19 18.84
CA ALA A 48 4.23 14.15 19.86
C ALA A 48 5.46 14.05 20.80
N PRO A 49 5.28 13.67 22.07
CA PRO A 49 6.40 13.50 23.01
C PRO A 49 7.41 12.45 22.52
N ALA A 50 8.68 12.67 22.85
CA ALA A 50 9.71 11.67 22.62
C ALA A 50 9.38 10.37 23.39
N GLY A 51 9.69 9.22 22.78
CA GLY A 51 9.40 7.91 23.37
C GLY A 51 7.95 7.43 23.21
N LYS A 52 7.03 8.29 22.73
CA LYS A 52 5.65 7.90 22.39
C LYS A 52 5.38 7.80 20.88
N ARG A 53 6.41 7.93 20.05
CA ARG A 53 6.30 7.96 18.58
C ARG A 53 6.64 6.61 17.97
N ILE A 54 5.80 6.11 17.08
CA ILE A 54 5.99 4.87 16.33
C ILE A 54 5.82 5.16 14.84
N ALA A 55 6.74 4.70 14.01
CA ALA A 55 6.54 4.63 12.57
C ALA A 55 6.24 3.18 12.18
N TYR A 56 5.04 2.93 11.63
CA TYR A 56 4.64 1.60 11.18
C TYR A 56 4.51 1.56 9.66
N ALA A 57 5.33 0.74 9.01
CA ALA A 57 5.31 0.52 7.57
C ALA A 57 5.36 1.82 6.74
N ALA A 58 6.02 2.86 7.26
CA ALA A 58 6.13 4.14 6.58
C ALA A 58 6.90 4.00 5.26
N SER A 59 6.46 4.70 4.21
CA SER A 59 7.11 4.67 2.90
C SER A 59 7.66 6.05 2.55
N ALA A 60 8.93 6.08 2.20
CA ALA A 60 9.63 7.26 1.73
C ALA A 60 9.74 7.32 0.20
N ALA A 61 9.17 6.43 -0.55
CA ALA A 61 9.05 6.29 -2.02
C ALA A 61 9.78 7.35 -2.91
N TRP A 62 10.96 7.80 -2.49
CA TRP A 62 11.78 8.80 -3.15
C TRP A 62 13.01 8.15 -3.79
N GLY A 63 13.37 8.58 -4.98
CA GLY A 63 14.65 8.17 -5.59
C GLY A 63 15.84 8.79 -4.86
N LYS A 64 15.73 10.08 -4.50
CA LYS A 64 16.71 10.81 -3.69
C LYS A 64 15.95 11.72 -2.73
N GLN A 65 16.27 11.62 -1.44
CA GLN A 65 15.64 12.43 -0.41
C GLN A 65 16.11 13.89 -0.53
N PRO A 66 15.19 14.86 -0.45
CA PRO A 66 15.59 16.25 -0.31
C PRO A 66 16.45 16.47 0.93
N PRO A 67 17.46 17.35 0.88
CA PRO A 67 18.30 17.66 2.05
C PRO A 67 17.47 18.13 3.26
N GLU A 68 16.40 18.87 3.03
CA GLU A 68 15.50 19.39 4.05
C GLU A 68 14.79 18.27 4.79
N TRP A 69 14.32 17.25 4.05
CA TRP A 69 13.70 16.06 4.65
C TRP A 69 14.72 15.28 5.48
N LEU A 70 15.94 15.11 4.96
CA LEU A 70 16.98 14.39 5.68
C LEU A 70 17.35 15.10 7.00
N ALA A 71 17.50 16.42 6.97
CA ALA A 71 17.76 17.21 8.18
C ALA A 71 16.62 17.12 9.20
N LEU A 72 15.38 17.15 8.72
CA LEU A 72 14.20 16.98 9.57
C LEU A 72 14.17 15.58 10.19
N ALA A 73 14.39 14.53 9.38
CA ALA A 73 14.39 13.16 9.85
C ALA A 73 15.53 12.89 10.87
N GLN A 74 16.73 13.44 10.64
CA GLN A 74 17.85 13.36 11.58
C GLN A 74 17.52 13.96 12.96
N ARG A 75 16.72 15.01 12.99
CA ARG A 75 16.27 15.64 14.23
C ARG A 75 15.16 14.84 14.93
N GLU A 76 14.26 14.22 14.17
CA GLU A 76 13.05 13.60 14.72
C GLU A 76 13.18 12.09 14.98
N PHE A 77 13.93 11.33 14.18
CA PHE A 77 14.06 9.89 14.34
C PHE A 77 14.59 9.41 15.69
N PRO A 78 15.55 10.10 16.35
CA PRO A 78 15.97 9.72 17.71
C PRO A 78 14.87 9.77 18.78
N LYS A 79 13.75 10.43 18.48
CA LYS A 79 12.61 10.55 19.39
C LYS A 79 11.58 9.43 19.23
N PHE A 80 11.72 8.60 18.19
CA PHE A 80 10.83 7.45 17.97
C PHE A 80 11.21 6.29 18.88
N SER A 81 10.20 5.62 19.43
CA SER A 81 10.38 4.35 20.17
C SER A 81 10.66 3.20 19.23
N ALA A 82 10.06 3.22 18.05
CA ALA A 82 10.24 2.18 17.04
C ALA A 82 9.99 2.75 15.65
N ILE A 83 10.81 2.29 14.67
CA ILE A 83 10.70 2.69 13.27
C ILE A 83 10.63 1.44 12.41
N SER A 84 9.59 1.32 11.60
CA SER A 84 9.50 0.35 10.53
C SER A 84 9.07 0.97 9.21
N VAL A 85 9.50 0.35 8.13
CA VAL A 85 9.21 0.74 6.75
C VAL A 85 8.62 -0.45 6.00
N ARG A 86 7.91 -0.19 4.91
CA ARG A 86 7.31 -1.29 4.12
C ARG A 86 8.16 -1.75 2.94
N GLU A 87 9.25 -1.06 2.61
CA GLU A 87 10.18 -1.44 1.55
C GLU A 87 11.64 -1.41 2.02
N LYS A 88 12.44 -2.35 1.53
CA LYS A 88 13.86 -2.51 1.89
C LYS A 88 14.67 -1.23 1.68
N HIS A 89 14.37 -0.47 0.61
CA HIS A 89 15.02 0.80 0.33
C HIS A 89 14.81 1.84 1.44
N GLY A 90 13.65 1.81 2.10
CA GLY A 90 13.35 2.70 3.23
C GLY A 90 14.30 2.53 4.41
N VAL A 91 14.85 1.31 4.63
CA VAL A 91 15.84 1.05 5.68
C VAL A 91 17.11 1.87 5.48
N GLU A 92 17.61 1.93 4.25
CA GLU A 92 18.82 2.71 3.92
C GLU A 92 18.58 4.20 4.13
N ILE A 93 17.39 4.69 3.77
CA ILE A 93 16.98 6.07 3.96
C ILE A 93 16.97 6.43 5.45
N CYS A 94 16.31 5.60 6.26
CA CYS A 94 16.22 5.81 7.71
C CYS A 94 17.60 5.76 8.38
N ARG A 95 18.47 4.85 7.97
CA ARG A 95 19.86 4.78 8.48
C ARG A 95 20.67 6.02 8.14
N LYS A 96 20.54 6.56 6.93
CA LYS A 96 21.17 7.85 6.55
C LYS A 96 20.65 9.01 7.40
N ALA A 97 19.43 8.91 7.89
CA ALA A 97 18.83 9.87 8.80
C ALA A 97 19.12 9.56 10.29
N GLY A 98 20.04 8.63 10.60
CA GLY A 98 20.48 8.34 11.96
C GLY A 98 19.62 7.37 12.76
N ALA A 99 18.66 6.68 12.12
CA ALA A 99 17.91 5.62 12.79
C ALA A 99 18.77 4.36 12.94
N GLU A 100 19.00 3.92 14.18
CA GLU A 100 19.85 2.75 14.48
C GLU A 100 19.16 1.43 14.15
N LYS A 101 17.87 1.32 14.51
CA LYS A 101 17.06 0.12 14.32
C LYS A 101 15.88 0.44 13.43
N VAL A 102 15.81 -0.22 12.30
CA VAL A 102 14.70 -0.07 11.34
C VAL A 102 14.33 -1.44 10.82
N GLU A 103 13.08 -1.80 10.94
CA GLU A 103 12.55 -3.07 10.47
C GLU A 103 11.71 -2.91 9.20
N VAL A 104 11.71 -3.96 8.36
CA VAL A 104 10.81 -4.04 7.22
C VAL A 104 9.59 -4.85 7.66
N VAL A 105 8.42 -4.24 7.55
CA VAL A 105 7.15 -4.88 7.92
C VAL A 105 6.15 -4.80 6.78
N LEU A 106 5.11 -5.61 6.83
CA LEU A 106 4.03 -5.56 5.86
C LEU A 106 3.21 -4.27 5.97
N ASP A 107 2.70 -3.81 4.83
CA ASP A 107 1.64 -2.81 4.81
C ASP A 107 0.46 -3.29 5.69
N PRO A 108 -0.19 -2.41 6.48
CA PRO A 108 -1.25 -2.81 7.40
C PRO A 108 -2.42 -3.54 6.71
N THR A 109 -2.66 -3.32 5.42
CA THR A 109 -3.67 -4.06 4.68
C THR A 109 -3.38 -5.56 4.59
N LEU A 110 -2.11 -5.97 4.67
CA LEU A 110 -1.67 -7.37 4.65
C LEU A 110 -1.65 -8.02 6.06
N LEU A 111 -1.97 -7.28 7.11
CA LEU A 111 -2.15 -7.85 8.46
C LEU A 111 -3.47 -8.59 8.60
N LEU A 112 -4.45 -8.25 7.78
CA LEU A 112 -5.75 -8.88 7.71
C LEU A 112 -5.81 -9.90 6.57
N ASP A 113 -6.53 -10.98 6.78
CA ASP A 113 -6.73 -12.02 5.78
C ASP A 113 -7.97 -11.77 4.90
N ARG A 114 -8.16 -12.63 3.89
CA ARG A 114 -9.30 -12.56 2.98
C ARG A 114 -10.65 -12.65 3.71
N ARG A 115 -10.73 -13.42 4.79
CA ARG A 115 -12.01 -13.65 5.52
C ARG A 115 -12.46 -12.38 6.21
N GLU A 116 -11.50 -11.64 6.79
CA GLU A 116 -11.78 -10.37 7.46
C GLU A 116 -12.31 -9.33 6.49
N TYR A 117 -11.69 -9.20 5.31
CA TYR A 117 -12.20 -8.32 4.26
C TYR A 117 -13.56 -8.78 3.70
N SER A 118 -13.78 -10.10 3.56
CA SER A 118 -15.03 -10.62 3.02
C SER A 118 -16.24 -10.34 3.94
N ARG A 119 -16.03 -10.26 5.25
CA ARG A 119 -17.09 -9.86 6.21
C ARG A 119 -17.64 -8.46 5.92
N LEU A 120 -16.83 -7.57 5.38
CA LEU A 120 -17.26 -6.21 5.04
C LEU A 120 -18.23 -6.16 3.84
N THR A 121 -18.26 -7.21 3.05
CA THR A 121 -19.12 -7.32 1.86
C THR A 121 -20.21 -8.36 2.02
N GLU A 122 -20.29 -9.02 3.17
CA GLU A 122 -21.28 -10.06 3.45
C GLU A 122 -22.73 -9.53 3.34
N GLY A 123 -23.59 -10.31 2.68
CA GLY A 123 -24.99 -9.94 2.46
C GLY A 123 -25.24 -8.90 1.37
N ARG A 124 -24.20 -8.38 0.72
CA ARG A 124 -24.36 -7.45 -0.42
C ARG A 124 -24.62 -8.22 -1.73
N PRO A 125 -25.44 -7.67 -2.64
CA PRO A 125 -25.58 -8.24 -3.96
C PRO A 125 -24.25 -8.19 -4.71
N PRO A 126 -24.02 -9.08 -5.69
CA PRO A 126 -22.83 -9.01 -6.55
C PRO A 126 -22.68 -7.65 -7.21
N TYR A 127 -21.47 -7.10 -7.22
CA TYR A 127 -21.16 -5.83 -7.88
C TYR A 127 -21.16 -5.96 -9.40
N PHE A 128 -20.70 -7.10 -9.92
CA PHE A 128 -20.72 -7.40 -11.34
C PHE A 128 -21.82 -8.40 -11.70
N SER A 129 -22.48 -8.20 -12.85
CA SER A 129 -23.44 -9.16 -13.41
C SER A 129 -22.77 -10.39 -13.99
N GLU A 130 -21.48 -10.28 -14.34
CA GLU A 130 -20.66 -11.35 -14.91
C GLU A 130 -19.19 -11.15 -14.48
N PRO A 131 -18.40 -12.23 -14.36
CA PRO A 131 -16.97 -12.14 -14.04
C PRO A 131 -16.21 -11.31 -15.07
N CYS A 132 -15.28 -10.48 -14.62
CA CYS A 132 -14.55 -9.54 -15.45
C CYS A 132 -13.02 -9.61 -15.26
N VAL A 133 -12.27 -9.06 -16.20
CA VAL A 133 -10.87 -8.66 -16.01
C VAL A 133 -10.88 -7.29 -15.37
N LEU A 134 -10.33 -7.16 -14.17
CA LEU A 134 -10.29 -5.88 -13.45
C LEU A 134 -8.96 -5.19 -13.66
N GLY A 135 -9.00 -3.96 -14.20
CA GLY A 135 -7.89 -3.01 -14.20
C GLY A 135 -7.97 -2.07 -13.00
N TYR A 136 -6.85 -1.81 -12.34
CA TYR A 136 -6.75 -0.77 -11.30
C TYR A 136 -5.50 0.06 -11.54
N PHE A 137 -5.66 1.29 -12.02
CA PHE A 137 -4.54 2.10 -12.50
C PHE A 137 -4.48 3.48 -11.84
N LEU A 138 -3.25 3.87 -11.49
CA LEU A 138 -2.92 5.16 -10.88
C LEU A 138 -1.90 5.91 -11.72
N ASN A 139 -1.84 7.24 -11.55
CA ASN A 139 -0.77 8.11 -12.04
C ASN A 139 -0.47 7.95 -13.53
N THR A 140 -1.47 7.61 -14.33
CA THR A 140 -1.24 7.26 -15.73
C THR A 140 -1.12 8.51 -16.60
N GLY A 141 -1.94 9.55 -16.35
CA GLY A 141 -1.96 10.82 -17.07
C GLY A 141 -2.19 10.71 -18.58
N GLN A 142 -1.60 9.66 -19.19
CA GLN A 142 -1.73 9.33 -20.61
C GLN A 142 -1.80 7.82 -20.78
N LEU A 143 -2.68 7.35 -21.69
CA LEU A 143 -2.86 5.93 -21.99
C LEU A 143 -1.58 5.24 -22.50
N SER A 144 -0.70 6.01 -23.16
CA SER A 144 0.61 5.53 -23.64
C SER A 144 1.56 5.07 -22.53
N ARG A 145 1.31 5.45 -21.28
CA ARG A 145 2.07 4.96 -20.12
C ARG A 145 1.69 3.54 -19.70
N LEU A 146 0.53 3.06 -20.16
CA LEU A 146 0.09 1.67 -19.97
C LEU A 146 0.28 0.87 -21.25
N PRO A 147 0.54 -0.45 -21.18
CA PRO A 147 0.46 -1.35 -22.32
C PRO A 147 -1.02 -1.63 -22.68
N TRP A 148 -1.77 -0.56 -23.01
CA TRP A 148 -3.23 -0.57 -23.11
C TRP A 148 -3.77 -1.57 -24.15
N LYS A 149 -3.02 -1.76 -25.25
CA LYS A 149 -3.36 -2.78 -26.24
C LYS A 149 -3.36 -4.17 -25.61
N GLN A 150 -2.32 -4.51 -24.87
CA GLN A 150 -2.14 -5.80 -24.19
C GLN A 150 -3.18 -6.01 -23.07
N VAL A 151 -3.53 -4.96 -22.33
CA VAL A 151 -4.61 -5.01 -21.33
C VAL A 151 -5.95 -5.38 -21.98
N LYS A 152 -6.29 -4.75 -23.10
CA LYS A 152 -7.52 -5.09 -23.85
C LYS A 152 -7.48 -6.50 -24.45
N GLU A 153 -6.32 -6.92 -24.96
CA GLU A 153 -6.12 -8.25 -25.52
C GLU A 153 -6.27 -9.34 -24.45
N ALA A 154 -5.83 -9.09 -23.22
CA ALA A 154 -6.01 -10.00 -22.09
C ALA A 154 -7.52 -10.26 -21.85
N GLY A 155 -8.34 -9.20 -21.76
CA GLY A 155 -9.79 -9.34 -21.62
C GLY A 155 -10.42 -10.17 -22.75
N LYS A 156 -10.03 -9.89 -24.01
CA LYS A 156 -10.51 -10.67 -25.16
C LYS A 156 -10.13 -12.14 -25.11
N LYS A 157 -8.87 -12.47 -24.77
CA LYS A 157 -8.40 -13.86 -24.65
C LYS A 157 -9.13 -14.61 -23.53
N MET A 158 -9.41 -13.92 -22.42
CA MET A 158 -10.16 -14.50 -21.30
C MET A 158 -11.68 -14.54 -21.54
N ARG A 159 -12.17 -14.02 -22.67
CA ARG A 159 -13.61 -13.92 -23.01
C ARG A 159 -14.43 -13.24 -21.92
N ALA A 160 -13.86 -12.21 -21.30
CA ALA A 160 -14.45 -11.49 -20.18
C ALA A 160 -14.40 -9.97 -20.42
N PRO A 161 -15.40 -9.22 -19.98
CA PRO A 161 -15.37 -7.78 -20.08
C PRO A 161 -14.22 -7.19 -19.27
N LEU A 162 -13.62 -6.13 -19.81
CA LEU A 162 -12.65 -5.32 -19.07
C LEU A 162 -13.39 -4.25 -18.29
N ARG A 163 -13.14 -4.17 -16.98
CA ARG A 163 -13.58 -3.10 -16.09
C ARG A 163 -12.36 -2.44 -15.46
N VAL A 164 -12.37 -1.14 -15.32
CA VAL A 164 -11.21 -0.38 -14.86
C VAL A 164 -11.61 0.61 -13.78
N ILE A 165 -10.91 0.56 -12.67
CA ILE A 165 -10.96 1.60 -11.63
C ILE A 165 -9.78 2.54 -11.89
N PRO A 166 -10.02 3.74 -12.47
CA PRO A 166 -8.97 4.73 -12.67
C PRO A 166 -8.88 5.66 -11.45
N LEU A 167 -7.68 6.00 -11.02
CA LEU A 167 -7.44 6.96 -9.92
C LEU A 167 -6.21 7.83 -10.18
N GLN A 168 -6.14 8.99 -9.50
CA GLN A 168 -4.99 9.88 -9.46
C GLN A 168 -4.45 10.24 -10.86
N GLY A 169 -5.31 10.78 -11.71
CA GLY A 169 -4.97 11.21 -13.06
C GLY A 169 -5.08 10.12 -14.13
N ALA A 170 -5.50 8.90 -13.78
CA ALA A 170 -5.86 7.90 -14.77
C ALA A 170 -7.29 8.12 -15.32
N GLU A 171 -8.14 8.83 -14.59
CA GLU A 171 -9.55 9.12 -14.92
C GLU A 171 -9.68 9.81 -16.27
N CYS A 172 -8.76 10.73 -16.57
CA CYS A 172 -8.81 11.51 -17.80
C CYS A 172 -8.43 10.72 -19.07
N CYS A 173 -7.81 9.55 -18.94
CA CYS A 173 -7.30 8.81 -20.08
C CYS A 173 -7.94 7.44 -20.31
N ILE A 174 -8.59 6.86 -19.29
CA ILE A 174 -9.30 5.58 -19.44
C ILE A 174 -10.64 5.82 -20.13
N PRO A 175 -10.95 5.15 -21.28
CA PRO A 175 -12.23 5.33 -21.93
C PRO A 175 -13.41 4.95 -21.03
N GLU A 176 -14.44 5.79 -20.99
CA GLU A 176 -15.61 5.69 -20.10
C GLU A 176 -16.26 4.31 -20.12
N LYS A 177 -16.38 3.67 -21.29
CA LYS A 177 -16.97 2.33 -21.45
C LYS A 177 -16.28 1.22 -20.61
N TYR A 178 -15.06 1.45 -20.15
CA TYR A 178 -14.33 0.54 -19.26
C TYR A 178 -14.33 1.01 -17.82
N SER A 179 -14.55 2.32 -17.60
CA SER A 179 -14.38 2.96 -16.31
C SER A 179 -15.51 2.60 -15.35
N ILE A 180 -15.15 2.30 -14.11
CA ILE A 180 -16.08 2.12 -13.00
C ILE A 180 -15.59 2.93 -11.81
N SER A 181 -16.50 3.36 -10.95
CA SER A 181 -16.21 4.18 -9.76
C SER A 181 -16.86 3.56 -8.53
N PRO A 182 -16.30 2.45 -8.01
CA PRO A 182 -16.87 1.74 -6.87
C PRO A 182 -16.72 2.53 -5.57
N ASP A 183 -17.67 2.37 -4.66
CA ASP A 183 -17.50 2.74 -3.27
C ASP A 183 -16.48 1.81 -2.57
N PRO A 184 -16.06 2.07 -1.31
CA PRO A 184 -15.09 1.20 -0.63
C PRO A 184 -15.50 -0.27 -0.50
N TYR A 185 -16.77 -0.55 -0.35
CA TYR A 185 -17.28 -1.93 -0.27
C TYR A 185 -17.36 -2.58 -1.65
N GLU A 186 -17.85 -1.84 -2.63
CA GLU A 186 -17.87 -2.26 -4.04
C GLU A 186 -16.46 -2.47 -4.59
N PHE A 187 -15.47 -1.68 -4.11
CA PHE A 187 -14.05 -1.92 -4.42
C PHE A 187 -13.61 -3.30 -3.96
N LEU A 188 -13.92 -3.69 -2.73
CA LEU A 188 -13.62 -5.03 -2.23
C LEU A 188 -14.32 -6.11 -3.05
N GLN A 189 -15.62 -5.92 -3.36
CA GLN A 189 -16.39 -6.85 -4.20
C GLN A 189 -15.77 -6.96 -5.60
N ALA A 190 -15.38 -5.85 -6.21
CA ALA A 190 -14.76 -5.84 -7.53
C ALA A 190 -13.49 -6.72 -7.57
N PHE A 191 -12.65 -6.65 -6.53
CA PHE A 191 -11.48 -7.53 -6.41
C PHE A 191 -11.85 -8.98 -6.10
N GLN A 192 -12.89 -9.21 -5.29
CA GLN A 192 -13.38 -10.56 -4.97
C GLN A 192 -13.99 -11.27 -6.18
N GLU A 193 -14.72 -10.56 -7.03
CA GLU A 193 -15.49 -11.11 -8.14
C GLU A 193 -14.70 -11.18 -9.45
N ALA A 194 -13.62 -10.41 -9.58
CA ALA A 194 -12.78 -10.43 -10.77
C ALA A 194 -12.19 -11.82 -11.06
N LEU A 195 -12.06 -12.16 -12.34
CA LEU A 195 -11.31 -13.35 -12.80
C LEU A 195 -9.82 -13.18 -12.56
N CYS A 196 -9.31 -12.01 -12.90
CA CYS A 196 -7.92 -11.62 -12.67
C CYS A 196 -7.77 -10.11 -12.55
N ILE A 197 -6.62 -9.68 -12.07
CA ILE A 197 -6.31 -8.28 -11.80
C ILE A 197 -5.12 -7.83 -12.66
N ILE A 198 -5.24 -6.69 -13.32
CA ILE A 198 -4.14 -6.01 -14.00
C ILE A 198 -3.98 -4.64 -13.35
N THR A 199 -2.81 -4.35 -12.80
CA THR A 199 -2.63 -3.11 -12.04
C THR A 199 -1.23 -2.52 -12.19
N ASN A 200 -1.08 -1.22 -11.98
CA ASN A 200 0.20 -0.53 -11.77
C ASN A 200 0.33 0.03 -10.35
N SER A 201 -0.61 -0.35 -9.48
CA SER A 201 -0.70 0.12 -8.10
C SER A 201 -0.12 -0.89 -7.12
N PHE A 202 0.58 -0.40 -6.11
CA PHE A 202 0.98 -1.23 -4.96
C PHE A 202 -0.26 -1.85 -4.28
N HIS A 203 -1.25 -1.04 -3.92
CA HIS A 203 -2.47 -1.56 -3.28
C HIS A 203 -3.32 -2.45 -4.21
N GLY A 204 -3.28 -2.20 -5.53
CA GLY A 204 -3.89 -3.12 -6.50
C GLY A 204 -3.26 -4.52 -6.45
N THR A 205 -1.93 -4.57 -6.34
CA THR A 205 -1.17 -5.81 -6.14
C THR A 205 -1.51 -6.47 -4.80
N VAL A 206 -1.56 -5.68 -3.74
CA VAL A 206 -1.92 -6.14 -2.38
C VAL A 206 -3.31 -6.76 -2.36
N PHE A 207 -4.33 -6.09 -2.89
CA PHE A 207 -5.69 -6.63 -2.88
C PHE A 207 -5.86 -7.84 -3.83
N ALA A 208 -5.10 -7.92 -4.91
CA ALA A 208 -5.06 -9.13 -5.73
C ALA A 208 -4.51 -10.34 -4.94
N LEU A 209 -3.47 -10.13 -4.12
CA LEU A 209 -2.93 -11.13 -3.19
C LEU A 209 -3.94 -11.54 -2.12
N ILE A 210 -4.52 -10.56 -1.41
CA ILE A 210 -5.52 -10.80 -0.35
C ILE A 210 -6.71 -11.61 -0.88
N MET A 211 -7.21 -11.26 -2.07
CA MET A 211 -8.36 -11.93 -2.69
C MET A 211 -7.98 -13.20 -3.45
N ARG A 212 -6.68 -13.59 -3.45
CA ARG A 212 -6.15 -14.77 -4.16
C ARG A 212 -6.52 -14.80 -5.64
N LYS A 213 -6.39 -13.65 -6.30
CA LYS A 213 -6.67 -13.54 -7.73
C LYS A 213 -5.41 -13.71 -8.55
N PRO A 214 -5.47 -14.39 -9.71
CA PRO A 214 -4.42 -14.25 -10.72
C PRO A 214 -4.20 -12.78 -11.03
N PHE A 215 -2.96 -12.34 -11.10
CA PHE A 215 -2.67 -10.92 -11.35
C PHE A 215 -1.37 -10.69 -12.11
N ILE A 216 -1.29 -9.53 -12.70
CA ILE A 216 -0.08 -8.96 -13.28
C ILE A 216 0.07 -7.51 -12.82
N THR A 217 1.27 -7.16 -12.37
CA THR A 217 1.62 -5.81 -11.99
C THR A 217 2.48 -5.16 -13.07
N ILE A 218 2.00 -4.03 -13.59
CA ILE A 218 2.70 -3.20 -14.58
C ILE A 218 3.54 -2.17 -13.82
N LEU A 219 4.83 -2.10 -14.10
CA LEU A 219 5.69 -1.11 -13.46
C LEU A 219 5.39 0.31 -13.99
N GLN A 220 5.37 1.27 -13.09
CA GLN A 220 5.27 2.68 -13.42
C GLN A 220 6.54 3.17 -14.11
N LYS A 221 6.42 4.19 -14.96
CA LYS A 221 7.52 4.75 -15.76
C LYS A 221 7.73 6.24 -15.45
N GLY A 222 8.90 6.76 -15.83
CA GLY A 222 9.24 8.17 -15.61
C GLY A 222 9.45 8.51 -14.14
N GLU A 223 8.98 9.66 -13.71
CA GLU A 223 9.18 10.17 -12.36
C GLU A 223 8.55 9.28 -11.27
N THR A 224 7.48 8.58 -11.59
CA THR A 224 6.82 7.67 -10.66
C THR A 224 7.48 6.29 -10.55
N ALA A 225 8.51 6.00 -11.36
CA ALA A 225 9.19 4.69 -11.37
C ALA A 225 9.81 4.32 -10.03
N VAL A 226 10.22 5.29 -9.22
CA VAL A 226 10.75 5.07 -7.87
C VAL A 226 9.73 4.37 -6.97
N GLN A 227 8.44 4.55 -7.23
CA GLN A 227 7.37 3.90 -6.48
C GLN A 227 7.32 2.39 -6.68
N ASN A 228 7.98 1.86 -7.72
CA ASN A 228 8.06 0.42 -7.97
C ASN A 228 8.88 -0.33 -6.92
N THR A 229 9.74 0.35 -6.15
CA THR A 229 10.53 -0.28 -5.06
C THR A 229 9.66 -1.02 -4.07
N ARG A 230 8.45 -0.53 -3.80
CA ARG A 230 7.45 -1.17 -2.92
C ARG A 230 6.91 -2.46 -3.53
N ILE A 231 6.65 -2.46 -4.84
CA ILE A 231 6.17 -3.61 -5.59
C ILE A 231 7.25 -4.69 -5.63
N PHE A 232 8.50 -4.33 -5.94
CA PHE A 232 9.61 -5.26 -5.93
C PHE A 232 9.82 -5.88 -4.55
N SER A 233 9.86 -5.05 -3.49
CA SER A 233 10.05 -5.52 -2.12
C SER A 233 8.98 -6.52 -1.70
N LEU A 234 7.71 -6.24 -2.01
CA LEU A 234 6.59 -7.12 -1.69
C LEU A 234 6.65 -8.44 -2.48
N LEU A 235 6.76 -8.35 -3.81
CA LEU A 235 6.72 -9.55 -4.66
C LEU A 235 7.92 -10.45 -4.43
N GLU A 236 9.12 -9.90 -4.24
CA GLU A 236 10.32 -10.65 -3.89
C GLU A 236 10.14 -11.37 -2.55
N SER A 237 9.59 -10.71 -1.52
CA SER A 237 9.39 -11.32 -0.20
C SER A 237 8.39 -12.48 -0.22
N LEU A 238 7.51 -12.52 -1.22
CA LEU A 238 6.50 -13.57 -1.40
C LEU A 238 6.86 -14.61 -2.47
N GLY A 239 7.98 -14.43 -3.22
CA GLY A 239 8.39 -15.30 -4.33
C GLY A 239 7.48 -15.16 -5.55
N LEU A 240 7.06 -13.93 -5.88
CA LEU A 240 6.10 -13.60 -6.92
C LEU A 240 6.64 -12.60 -7.95
N GLU A 241 7.94 -12.54 -8.16
CA GLU A 241 8.58 -11.62 -9.13
C GLU A 241 8.11 -11.88 -10.55
N ASP A 242 7.64 -13.10 -10.85
CA ASP A 242 7.06 -13.49 -12.12
C ASP A 242 5.69 -12.84 -12.39
N ARG A 243 5.10 -12.16 -11.39
CA ARG A 243 3.86 -11.38 -11.53
C ARG A 243 4.10 -9.95 -12.02
N ILE A 244 5.33 -9.54 -12.22
CA ILE A 244 5.66 -8.30 -12.91
C ILE A 244 5.53 -8.53 -14.41
N TYR A 245 4.81 -7.64 -15.10
CA TYR A 245 4.62 -7.72 -16.54
C TYR A 245 5.92 -7.46 -17.31
N HIS A 246 6.31 -8.42 -18.13
CA HIS A 246 7.46 -8.34 -19.01
C HIS A 246 7.05 -8.67 -20.46
N PRO A 247 6.97 -7.69 -21.38
CA PRO A 247 6.53 -7.92 -22.75
C PRO A 247 7.33 -9.01 -23.47
N GLU A 248 8.62 -9.15 -23.17
CA GLU A 248 9.53 -10.14 -23.73
C GLU A 248 9.28 -11.58 -23.25
N LYS A 249 8.51 -11.77 -22.18
CA LYS A 249 8.18 -13.09 -21.61
C LYS A 249 6.85 -13.66 -22.13
N GLY A 250 6.27 -13.05 -23.15
CA GLY A 250 5.01 -13.47 -23.76
C GLY A 250 3.88 -12.45 -23.56
N SER A 251 2.71 -12.77 -24.06
CA SER A 251 1.54 -11.91 -23.91
C SER A 251 1.09 -11.79 -22.45
N MET A 252 0.41 -10.71 -22.12
CA MET A 252 -0.11 -10.49 -20.77
C MET A 252 -1.07 -11.61 -20.32
N ALA A 253 -1.89 -12.12 -21.23
CA ALA A 253 -2.78 -13.25 -20.93
C ALA A 253 -2.00 -14.53 -20.59
N GLU A 254 -0.95 -14.86 -21.35
CA GLU A 254 -0.09 -16.01 -21.05
C GLU A 254 0.62 -15.87 -19.69
N GLN A 255 1.02 -14.65 -19.31
CA GLN A 255 1.62 -14.41 -18.00
C GLN A 255 0.57 -14.50 -16.88
N LEU A 256 -0.67 -14.05 -17.12
CA LEU A 256 -1.80 -14.21 -16.18
C LEU A 256 -2.18 -15.68 -15.95
N ASP A 257 -2.12 -16.51 -16.99
CA ASP A 257 -2.47 -17.93 -16.92
C ASP A 257 -1.43 -18.78 -16.16
N ARG A 258 -0.25 -18.26 -15.89
CA ARG A 258 0.75 -18.98 -15.10
C ARG A 258 0.20 -19.25 -13.69
N PRO A 259 0.28 -20.50 -13.21
CA PRO A 259 -0.23 -20.83 -11.89
C PRO A 259 0.54 -20.11 -10.79
N ILE A 260 -0.15 -19.70 -9.75
CA ILE A 260 0.45 -19.16 -8.54
C ILE A 260 0.46 -20.27 -7.49
N ASN A 261 1.63 -20.55 -6.92
CA ASN A 261 1.75 -21.47 -5.77
C ASN A 261 1.27 -20.79 -4.50
N TRP A 262 -0.04 -20.71 -4.32
CA TRP A 262 -0.65 -20.05 -3.16
C TRP A 262 -0.20 -20.63 -1.83
N THR A 263 0.11 -21.92 -1.73
CA THR A 263 0.61 -22.52 -0.51
C THR A 263 1.97 -21.95 -0.09
N ALA A 264 2.87 -21.75 -1.06
CA ALA A 264 4.16 -21.12 -0.80
C ALA A 264 4.00 -19.63 -0.44
N VAL A 265 3.14 -18.92 -1.19
CA VAL A 265 2.83 -17.50 -0.92
C VAL A 265 2.27 -17.31 0.49
N GLU A 266 1.33 -18.13 0.91
CA GLU A 266 0.72 -18.03 2.25
C GLU A 266 1.69 -18.32 3.37
N ARG A 267 2.55 -19.32 3.19
CA ARG A 267 3.60 -19.60 4.17
C ARG A 267 4.53 -18.39 4.35
N ASN A 268 4.98 -17.79 3.25
CA ASN A 268 5.84 -16.62 3.29
C ASN A 268 5.11 -15.40 3.88
N TRP A 269 3.86 -15.18 3.46
CA TRP A 269 3.02 -14.09 3.98
C TRP A 269 2.77 -14.24 5.48
N GLU A 270 2.41 -15.43 5.96
CA GLU A 270 2.15 -15.66 7.38
C GLU A 270 3.38 -15.38 8.26
N ALA A 271 4.57 -15.81 7.82
CA ALA A 271 5.81 -15.49 8.53
C ALA A 271 6.06 -13.98 8.64
N LEU A 272 5.83 -13.23 7.54
CA LEU A 272 5.96 -11.78 7.52
C LEU A 272 4.86 -11.10 8.34
N ARG A 273 3.64 -11.65 8.36
CA ARG A 273 2.52 -11.13 9.14
C ARG A 273 2.78 -11.25 10.64
N ILE A 274 3.25 -12.41 11.08
CA ILE A 274 3.64 -12.64 12.49
C ILE A 274 4.70 -11.63 12.90
N HIS A 275 5.79 -11.51 12.15
CA HIS A 275 6.85 -10.54 12.40
C HIS A 275 6.32 -9.11 12.50
N SER A 276 5.46 -8.71 11.56
CA SER A 276 4.89 -7.36 11.52
C SER A 276 3.97 -7.07 12.71
N MET A 277 3.17 -8.05 13.13
CA MET A 277 2.30 -7.94 14.29
C MET A 277 3.10 -7.88 15.59
N GLU A 278 4.17 -8.68 15.71
CA GLU A 278 5.08 -8.64 16.87
C GLU A 278 5.78 -7.29 16.97
N PHE A 279 6.29 -6.75 15.86
CA PHE A 279 6.85 -5.40 15.83
C PHE A 279 5.85 -4.37 16.38
N LEU A 280 4.63 -4.34 15.84
CA LEU A 280 3.62 -3.37 16.23
C LEU A 280 3.25 -3.50 17.72
N LYS A 281 3.04 -4.73 18.19
CA LYS A 281 2.73 -5.02 19.60
C LYS A 281 3.85 -4.55 20.53
N ASN A 282 5.09 -4.88 20.21
CA ASN A 282 6.26 -4.50 21.02
C ASN A 282 6.44 -2.98 21.03
N ALA A 283 6.29 -2.32 19.89
CA ALA A 283 6.39 -0.87 19.79
C ALA A 283 5.35 -0.15 20.67
N ILE A 284 4.09 -0.59 20.65
CA ILE A 284 3.02 -0.05 21.49
C ILE A 284 3.33 -0.30 22.99
N GLN A 285 3.78 -1.50 23.34
CA GLN A 285 4.13 -1.83 24.73
C GLN A 285 5.27 -0.96 25.26
N GLN A 286 6.28 -0.67 24.45
CA GLN A 286 7.37 0.23 24.83
C GLN A 286 6.88 1.63 25.16
N CYS A 287 5.98 2.20 24.33
CA CYS A 287 5.39 3.51 24.60
C CYS A 287 4.59 3.53 25.91
N THR A 288 3.74 2.52 26.14
CA THR A 288 2.86 2.46 27.32
C THR A 288 3.62 2.19 28.63
N SER A 289 4.75 1.47 28.57
CA SER A 289 5.61 1.23 29.74
C SER A 289 6.37 2.49 30.17
N ALA A 290 6.80 3.31 29.24
CA ALA A 290 7.47 4.57 29.52
C ALA A 290 6.57 5.57 30.27
N THR A 291 5.26 5.53 30.03
CA THR A 291 4.26 6.40 30.68
C THR A 291 4.00 6.04 32.15
N ARG A 292 4.27 4.79 32.57
CA ARG A 292 4.03 4.32 33.95
C ARG A 292 5.17 4.60 34.94
N HIS A 293 6.33 5.02 34.45
CA HIS A 293 7.56 5.22 35.25
C HIS A 293 8.05 6.66 35.22
N GLY A 294 7.35 7.59 34.62
CA GLY A 294 7.58 9.04 34.62
C GLY A 294 6.43 9.77 35.30
#